data_c61b5059efc5570888f99f268805e2d2
#
_entry.id   c61b5059efc5570888f99f268805e2d2
#
_cell.length_a   1.000
_cell.length_b   1.000
_cell.length_c   1.000
_cell.angle_alpha   90.00
_cell.angle_beta   90.00
_cell.angle_gamma   90.00
#
_symmetry.space_group_name_H-M   'P 1'
#
loop_
_entity.id
_entity.type
_entity.pdbx_description
1 polymer ?
#
loop_
_entity_poly.entity_id
_entity_poly.type
_entity_poly.pdbx_seq_one_letter_code
_entity_poly.pdbx_strand_id
1 'polypeptide(L)'
;MCGLTGCWTQTGDTALETSIKIMAKTLHHRGPDAHAHWLDQNVGIGLGHTRLKVIDLSENGAQPMHSNCNRYVIVFNGEIYNHHNIRAELEQKGLPQTGVAILIQKYYWLAL
;
A
#
# COMPACT_ATOMS: atom_id res chain seq x y z
N MET A 1 -2.40 -13.31 4.84
CA MET A 1 -3.00 -12.14 4.12
C MET A 1 -2.68 -10.87 4.89
N CYS A 2 -2.20 -9.86 4.20
CA CYS A 2 -1.84 -8.57 4.80
C CYS A 2 -3.05 -7.88 5.45
N GLY A 3 -2.81 -6.94 6.34
CA GLY A 3 -3.83 -6.06 6.90
C GLY A 3 -3.62 -4.62 6.45
N LEU A 4 -4.68 -3.88 6.29
CA LEU A 4 -4.62 -2.45 6.01
C LEU A 4 -5.59 -1.68 6.92
N THR A 5 -5.22 -0.46 7.23
CA THR A 5 -6.04 0.46 8.01
C THR A 5 -5.87 1.89 7.51
N GLY A 6 -6.84 2.72 7.80
CA GLY A 6 -6.78 4.14 7.50
C GLY A 6 -7.76 4.92 8.36
N CYS A 7 -7.45 6.16 8.59
CA CYS A 7 -8.37 7.09 9.22
C CYS A 7 -8.24 8.48 8.61
N TRP A 8 -9.29 9.24 8.74
CA TRP A 8 -9.36 10.64 8.37
C TRP A 8 -9.90 11.44 9.56
N THR A 9 -9.09 12.36 10.05
CA THR A 9 -9.39 13.20 11.21
C THR A 9 -9.43 14.67 10.80
N GLN A 10 -9.74 15.54 11.76
CA GLN A 10 -9.60 16.97 11.52
C GLN A 10 -8.13 17.37 11.35
N THR A 11 -7.90 18.39 10.54
CA THR A 11 -6.57 18.97 10.33
C THR A 11 -5.91 19.35 11.65
N GLY A 12 -4.64 18.97 11.83
CA GLY A 12 -3.88 19.28 13.04
C GLY A 12 -4.12 18.35 14.22
N ASP A 13 -4.79 17.22 14.02
CA ASP A 13 -4.94 16.20 15.06
C ASP A 13 -3.58 15.56 15.38
N THR A 14 -3.03 15.88 16.54
CA THR A 14 -1.74 15.35 17.02
C THR A 14 -1.80 13.86 17.39
N ALA A 15 -3.00 13.28 17.54
CA ALA A 15 -3.21 11.87 17.83
C ALA A 15 -3.23 11.00 16.58
N LEU A 16 -3.24 11.55 15.36
CA LEU A 16 -3.36 10.80 14.11
C LEU A 16 -2.32 9.68 13.99
N GLU A 17 -1.06 9.99 14.24
CA GLU A 17 0.03 9.00 14.15
C GLU A 17 -0.15 7.88 15.17
N THR A 18 -0.47 8.22 16.41
CA THR A 18 -0.71 7.24 17.47
C THR A 18 -1.90 6.34 17.13
N SER A 19 -2.97 6.92 16.63
CA SER A 19 -4.17 6.17 16.21
C SER A 19 -3.85 5.17 15.12
N ILE A 20 -3.14 5.57 14.06
CA ILE A 20 -2.74 4.68 12.96
C ILE A 20 -1.84 3.55 13.46
N LYS A 21 -0.87 3.84 14.32
CA LYS A 21 0.02 2.81 14.91
C LYS A 21 -0.76 1.79 15.73
N ILE A 22 -1.71 2.25 16.56
CA ILE A 22 -2.56 1.36 17.36
C ILE A 22 -3.43 0.48 16.43
N MET A 23 -4.09 1.09 15.44
CA MET A 23 -4.93 0.38 14.49
C MET A 23 -4.12 -0.67 13.70
N ALA A 24 -2.93 -0.33 13.21
CA ALA A 24 -2.06 -1.27 12.53
C ALA A 24 -1.62 -2.42 13.46
N LYS A 25 -1.33 -2.14 14.72
CA LYS A 25 -0.95 -3.15 15.72
C LYS A 25 -2.06 -4.17 15.95
N THR A 26 -3.34 -3.78 15.93
CA THR A 26 -4.46 -4.74 16.07
C THR A 26 -4.51 -5.74 14.91
N LEU A 27 -3.92 -5.41 13.77
CA LEU A 27 -3.86 -6.24 12.57
C LEU A 27 -2.61 -7.13 12.50
N HIS A 28 -1.80 -7.18 13.57
CA HIS A 28 -0.56 -7.97 13.61
C HIS A 28 -0.78 -9.44 13.23
N HIS A 29 -1.89 -10.04 13.64
CA HIS A 29 -2.26 -11.42 13.31
C HIS A 29 -2.42 -11.67 11.80
N ARG A 30 -2.62 -10.63 11.00
CA ARG A 30 -2.75 -10.73 9.54
C ARG A 30 -1.43 -10.57 8.80
N GLY A 31 -0.49 -9.81 9.37
CA GLY A 31 0.79 -9.53 8.74
C GLY A 31 1.87 -9.21 9.78
N PRO A 32 2.48 -10.25 10.39
CA PRO A 32 3.44 -10.05 11.47
C PRO A 32 4.84 -9.62 10.99
N ASP A 33 5.14 -9.73 9.69
CA ASP A 33 6.51 -9.62 9.18
C ASP A 33 6.98 -8.19 8.97
N ALA A 34 6.07 -7.27 8.72
CA ALA A 34 6.38 -5.85 8.60
C ALA A 34 5.17 -4.97 8.88
N HIS A 35 5.44 -3.81 9.47
CA HIS A 35 4.44 -2.78 9.76
C HIS A 35 4.96 -1.45 9.24
N ALA A 36 4.12 -0.74 8.49
CA ALA A 36 4.44 0.59 8.03
C ALA A 36 3.19 1.48 8.03
N HIS A 37 3.40 2.79 8.07
CA HIS A 37 2.34 3.77 8.01
C HIS A 37 2.80 5.01 7.25
N TRP A 38 1.83 5.77 6.77
CA TRP A 38 2.00 7.05 6.12
C TRP A 38 0.97 8.03 6.66
N LEU A 39 1.37 9.30 6.77
CA LEU A 39 0.54 10.36 7.31
C LEU A 39 0.62 11.60 6.43
N ASP A 40 -0.53 12.23 6.23
CA ASP A 40 -0.63 13.63 5.79
C ASP A 40 -1.38 14.42 6.85
N GLN A 41 -0.63 15.10 7.69
CA GLN A 41 -1.20 15.89 8.80
C GLN A 41 -1.93 17.15 8.31
N ASN A 42 -1.59 17.65 7.11
CA ASN A 42 -2.22 18.84 6.56
C ASN A 42 -3.69 18.60 6.19
N VAL A 43 -4.01 17.37 5.79
CA VAL A 43 -5.38 16.95 5.46
C VAL A 43 -5.97 15.97 6.48
N GLY A 44 -5.20 15.57 7.49
CA GLY A 44 -5.64 14.68 8.56
C GLY A 44 -5.83 13.22 8.12
N ILE A 45 -5.07 12.73 7.14
CA ILE A 45 -5.16 11.35 6.64
C ILE A 45 -3.99 10.52 7.14
N GLY A 46 -4.31 9.32 7.65
CA GLY A 46 -3.32 8.30 7.98
C GLY A 46 -3.66 6.98 7.32
N LEU A 47 -2.65 6.27 6.81
CA LEU A 47 -2.74 4.93 6.24
C LEU A 47 -1.75 4.00 6.93
N GLY A 48 -2.15 2.78 7.23
CA GLY A 48 -1.29 1.77 7.83
C GLY A 48 -1.40 0.43 7.10
N HIS A 49 -0.30 -0.31 7.07
CA HIS A 49 -0.23 -1.62 6.44
C HIS A 49 0.58 -2.59 7.29
N THR A 50 0.06 -3.82 7.42
CA THR A 50 0.78 -4.95 8.02
C THR A 50 0.99 -6.01 6.97
N ARG A 51 2.22 -6.49 6.83
CA ARG A 51 2.63 -7.38 5.74
C ARG A 51 2.89 -8.78 6.23
N LEU A 52 2.36 -9.76 5.51
CA LEU A 52 2.77 -11.15 5.56
C LEU A 52 3.64 -11.44 4.33
N LYS A 53 4.94 -11.72 4.54
CA LYS A 53 5.92 -12.01 3.49
C LYS A 53 5.84 -13.49 3.13
N VAL A 54 4.97 -13.86 2.18
CA VAL A 54 4.80 -15.28 1.78
C VAL A 54 5.69 -15.64 0.60
N ILE A 55 5.72 -14.82 -0.44
CA ILE A 55 6.41 -15.12 -1.70
C ILE A 55 7.55 -14.16 -1.97
N ASP A 56 7.31 -12.87 -1.88
CA ASP A 56 8.33 -11.85 -2.08
C ASP A 56 8.82 -11.30 -0.75
N LEU A 57 10.05 -11.64 -0.42
CA LEU A 57 10.75 -11.17 0.77
C LEU A 57 11.39 -9.80 0.58
N SER A 58 11.38 -9.27 -0.66
CA SER A 58 12.00 -7.98 -0.98
C SER A 58 11.20 -6.78 -0.44
N GLU A 59 11.86 -5.63 -0.36
CA GLU A 59 11.24 -4.37 0.03
C GLU A 59 10.35 -3.76 -1.08
N ASN A 60 10.41 -4.29 -2.32
CA ASN A 60 9.63 -3.78 -3.45
C ASN A 60 8.11 -3.85 -3.27
N GLY A 61 7.64 -4.67 -2.35
CA GLY A 61 6.21 -4.74 -1.99
C GLY A 61 5.89 -4.08 -0.67
N ALA A 62 6.76 -3.22 -0.15
CA ALA A 62 6.46 -2.44 1.04
C ALA A 62 5.30 -1.48 0.76
N GLN A 63 4.40 -1.37 1.71
CA GLN A 63 3.27 -0.45 1.67
C GLN A 63 3.19 0.33 3.00
N PRO A 64 2.69 1.56 3.03
CA PRO A 64 2.06 2.32 1.93
C PRO A 64 3.01 2.61 0.77
N MET A 65 2.51 2.52 -0.46
CA MET A 65 3.30 2.72 -1.68
C MET A 65 2.99 4.06 -2.32
N HIS A 66 4.04 4.77 -2.74
CA HIS A 66 3.93 6.06 -3.40
C HIS A 66 3.96 5.91 -4.92
N SER A 67 3.21 6.76 -5.62
CA SER A 67 3.42 6.96 -7.06
C SER A 67 4.74 7.70 -7.31
N ASN A 68 5.30 7.56 -8.53
CA ASN A 68 6.54 8.26 -8.90
C ASN A 68 6.46 9.78 -8.76
N CYS A 69 5.30 10.35 -9.01
CA CYS A 69 5.07 11.78 -8.86
C CYS A 69 4.73 12.21 -7.42
N ASN A 70 4.74 11.28 -6.47
CA ASN A 70 4.37 11.47 -5.06
C ASN A 70 2.96 12.07 -4.82
N ARG A 71 2.09 12.08 -5.85
CA ARG A 71 0.73 12.60 -5.74
C ARG A 71 -0.25 11.61 -5.11
N TYR A 72 0.07 10.33 -5.19
CA TYR A 72 -0.82 9.25 -4.74
C TYR A 72 -0.08 8.33 -3.78
N VAL A 73 -0.80 7.90 -2.76
CA VAL A 73 -0.34 6.87 -1.81
C VAL A 73 -1.40 5.80 -1.73
N ILE A 74 -0.98 4.53 -1.75
CA ILE A 74 -1.89 3.40 -1.71
C ILE A 74 -1.50 2.39 -0.63
N VAL A 75 -2.51 1.86 0.05
CA VAL A 75 -2.46 0.59 0.78
C VAL A 75 -3.45 -0.36 0.13
N PHE A 76 -3.02 -1.58 -0.16
CA PHE A 76 -3.81 -2.52 -0.93
C PHE A 76 -3.61 -3.97 -0.45
N ASN A 77 -4.70 -4.70 -0.32
CA ASN A 77 -4.69 -6.14 -0.07
C ASN A 77 -5.71 -6.80 -0.97
N GLY A 78 -5.28 -7.31 -2.12
CA GLY A 78 -6.13 -7.91 -3.13
C GLY A 78 -5.35 -8.27 -4.39
N GLU A 79 -6.07 -8.66 -5.44
CA GLU A 79 -5.53 -9.04 -6.74
C GLU A 79 -6.18 -8.22 -7.85
N ILE A 80 -5.38 -7.87 -8.87
CA ILE A 80 -5.85 -7.16 -10.06
C ILE A 80 -5.81 -8.15 -11.22
N TYR A 81 -6.93 -8.79 -11.51
CA TYR A 81 -7.00 -9.89 -12.48
C TYR A 81 -6.71 -9.46 -13.92
N ASN A 82 -7.06 -8.24 -14.31
CA ASN A 82 -6.83 -7.69 -15.65
C ASN A 82 -5.55 -6.85 -15.76
N HIS A 83 -4.57 -7.12 -14.90
CA HIS A 83 -3.32 -6.33 -14.82
C HIS A 83 -2.53 -6.30 -16.14
N HIS A 84 -2.56 -7.37 -16.95
CA HIS A 84 -1.92 -7.39 -18.26
C HIS A 84 -2.50 -6.34 -19.20
N ASN A 85 -3.83 -6.21 -19.25
CA ASN A 85 -4.50 -5.23 -20.09
C ASN A 85 -4.18 -3.81 -19.62
N ILE A 86 -4.23 -3.58 -18.30
CA ILE A 86 -3.89 -2.27 -17.69
C ILE A 86 -2.44 -1.91 -18.01
N ARG A 87 -1.51 -2.86 -17.89
CA ARG A 87 -0.11 -2.64 -18.22
C ARG A 87 0.07 -2.24 -19.69
N ALA A 88 -0.51 -3.01 -20.62
CA ALA A 88 -0.42 -2.71 -22.04
C ALA A 88 -0.97 -1.31 -22.37
N GLU A 89 -2.06 -0.91 -21.75
CA GLU A 89 -2.63 0.43 -21.92
C GLU A 89 -1.69 1.52 -21.38
N LEU A 90 -1.08 1.32 -20.22
CA LEU A 90 -0.12 2.26 -19.64
C LEU A 90 1.13 2.40 -20.51
N GLU A 91 1.64 1.28 -21.05
CA GLU A 91 2.79 1.26 -21.97
C GLU A 91 2.48 2.01 -23.25
N GLN A 92 1.30 1.79 -23.85
CA GLN A 92 0.85 2.52 -25.03
C GLN A 92 0.75 4.03 -24.81
N LYS A 93 0.39 4.45 -23.59
CA LYS A 93 0.33 5.86 -23.20
C LYS A 93 1.68 6.43 -22.78
N GLY A 94 2.76 5.66 -22.86
CA GLY A 94 4.12 6.09 -22.46
C GLY A 94 4.25 6.40 -20.97
N LEU A 95 3.37 5.84 -20.13
CA LEU A 95 3.42 6.05 -18.70
C LEU A 95 4.44 5.11 -18.04
N PRO A 96 5.27 5.60 -17.10
CA PRO A 96 6.29 4.79 -16.47
C PRO A 96 5.68 3.67 -15.60
N GLN A 97 6.23 2.47 -15.75
CA GLN A 97 5.82 1.23 -15.07
C GLN A 97 6.42 1.13 -13.65
N THR A 98 6.32 2.16 -12.85
CA THR A 98 6.91 2.23 -11.51
C THR A 98 5.85 2.54 -10.45
N GLY A 99 6.02 2.02 -9.25
CA GLY A 99 5.03 2.17 -8.16
C GLY A 99 3.84 1.21 -8.31
N VAL A 100 2.68 1.69 -8.73
CA VAL A 100 1.46 0.88 -8.88
C VAL A 100 1.66 -0.31 -9.83
N ALA A 101 2.53 -0.17 -10.86
CA ALA A 101 2.89 -1.28 -11.75
C ALA A 101 3.60 -2.42 -11.02
N ILE A 102 4.37 -2.13 -9.98
CA ILE A 102 5.00 -3.15 -9.13
C ILE A 102 3.93 -3.92 -8.35
N LEU A 103 2.90 -3.27 -7.84
CA LEU A 103 1.75 -3.96 -7.23
C LEU A 103 1.07 -4.91 -8.22
N ILE A 104 0.83 -4.43 -9.44
CA ILE A 104 0.25 -5.24 -10.52
C ILE A 104 1.13 -6.45 -10.83
N GLN A 105 2.44 -6.26 -10.92
CA GLN A 105 3.39 -7.33 -11.24
C GLN A 105 3.56 -8.33 -10.10
N LYS A 106 3.55 -7.87 -8.86
CA LYS A 106 3.85 -8.68 -7.68
C LYS A 106 2.78 -9.73 -7.40
N TYR A 107 1.51 -9.38 -7.59
CA TYR A 107 0.40 -10.30 -7.34
C TYR A 107 0.18 -11.31 -8.48
N TYR A 108 0.89 -11.17 -9.61
CA TYR A 108 0.83 -12.12 -10.72
C TYR A 108 1.42 -13.49 -10.37
N TRP A 109 2.47 -13.54 -9.57
CA TRP A 109 3.12 -14.80 -9.16
C TRP A 109 2.30 -15.63 -8.17
N LEU A 110 1.26 -15.04 -7.58
CA LEU A 110 0.35 -15.73 -6.66
C LEU A 110 -0.77 -16.51 -7.38
N ALA A 111 -0.98 -16.23 -8.66
CA ALA A 111 -2.05 -16.82 -9.46
C ALA A 111 -1.59 -17.98 -10.38
N LEU A 112 -0.30 -18.34 -10.33
CA LEU A 112 0.29 -19.53 -11.00
C LEU A 112 0.65 -20.58 -9.98
#